data_f5d1b7e0c4b14c4c842e771ad17692cc
#
_entry.id   f5d1b7e0c4b14c4c842e771ad17692cc
#
_cell.length_a   1.000
_cell.length_b   1.000
_cell.length_c   1.000
_cell.angle_alpha   90.00
_cell.angle_beta   90.00
_cell.angle_gamma   90.00
#
_symmetry.space_group_name_H-M   'P 1'
#
loop_
_entity.id
_entity.type
_entity.pdbx_description
1 polymer ?
#
loop_
_entity_poly.entity_id
_entity_poly.type
_entity_poly.pdbx_seq_one_letter_code
_entity_poly.pdbx_strand_id
1 'polypeptide(L)'
;DAETQAKFWKMRKSGLPILLSRTSDEKHIAYIEDTAIPAAALPEYVARFQEILADYDTFASYYAHAGPGVLHIRPLISTKTPEGLEAFEAIADRVTDLVVELGGSISGEHGDGRARTRWNRKLYGQELWEVFRQLKRTFDPDWLLNPGSVCGEHDLTEDLRFDPTYEYTATLSPTLEWPNENGFAGMVELCHGCGGCRGEQSTTGGVMCPTYRATGEEIQSTRGRANLLRAAMSGELRPEEYLSETFIEEVLDLCIGCKGCAHDCPSAVDMAKMKAEVTHAYHQRHGPSLRTRMFAQFGKIAPLAARVAPVVNLLQRAPGAAFLQEHLLQIAPERKLPYFASQSLVSWFNARGGTTVDPAAAMDQVVLFPDTYTMFIEPENGKAAIRTLEAANVHVTIAPYTGGSGRPPFSKGMLDVARARAEQTLAILMPEVEAGRSVVVIEPSDAVMLQSDYLDLLGDEASELAEATYGIMEYLRATDALEAMPMAGETRTVQYHGHCHQKATGRADAAAEVLSAAGYDVDTIDSTCCGMAGSFGYEREHYDLSQAIGDILVDQLEPNSSIVAASGTSCRTQLGDRAIAAEHPIQLVAAALDAATS
;
A
#
# COMPACT_ATOMS: atom_id res chain seq x y z
N ASP A 1 -7.46 27.25 18.05
CA ASP A 1 -8.70 26.59 17.63
C ASP A 1 -8.51 25.07 17.50
N ALA A 2 -9.58 24.32 17.32
CA ALA A 2 -9.54 22.85 17.27
C ALA A 2 -8.77 22.32 16.03
N GLU A 3 -8.85 22.99 14.90
CA GLU A 3 -8.16 22.60 13.67
C GLU A 3 -6.63 22.74 13.81
N THR A 4 -6.18 23.86 14.33
CA THR A 4 -4.75 24.09 14.62
C THR A 4 -4.24 23.08 15.64
N GLN A 5 -5.00 22.79 16.69
CA GLN A 5 -4.66 21.79 17.68
C GLN A 5 -4.54 20.38 17.05
N ALA A 6 -5.47 20.01 16.17
CA ALA A 6 -5.42 18.73 15.45
C ALA A 6 -4.15 18.60 14.58
N LYS A 7 -3.71 19.68 13.92
CA LYS A 7 -2.45 19.70 13.14
C LYS A 7 -1.23 19.43 14.03
N PHE A 8 -1.13 20.06 15.20
CA PHE A 8 -0.05 19.79 16.16
C PHE A 8 -0.09 18.36 16.69
N TRP A 9 -1.27 17.82 17.01
CA TRP A 9 -1.39 16.43 17.44
C TRP A 9 -1.03 15.45 16.34
N LYS A 10 -1.38 15.74 15.08
CA LYS A 10 -0.98 14.92 13.93
C LYS A 10 0.54 14.91 13.77
N MET A 11 1.20 16.08 13.83
CA MET A 11 2.66 16.18 13.79
C MET A 11 3.32 15.41 14.94
N ARG A 12 2.81 15.57 16.18
CA ARG A 12 3.32 14.83 17.35
C ARG A 12 3.22 13.30 17.16
N LYS A 13 2.09 12.81 16.67
CA LYS A 13 1.86 11.38 16.44
C LYS A 13 2.73 10.79 15.33
N SER A 14 3.16 11.58 14.35
CA SER A 14 4.00 11.13 13.24
C SER A 14 5.47 10.93 13.62
N GLY A 15 5.94 11.50 14.73
CA GLY A 15 7.34 11.44 15.13
C GLY A 15 7.84 10.01 15.41
N LEU A 16 7.08 9.23 16.17
CA LEU A 16 7.46 7.84 16.50
C LEU A 16 7.54 6.93 15.26
N PRO A 17 6.56 6.92 14.36
CA PRO A 17 6.65 6.17 13.11
C PRO A 17 7.91 6.49 12.30
N ILE A 18 8.27 7.77 12.17
CA ILE A 18 9.47 8.21 11.44
C ILE A 18 10.74 7.62 12.08
N LEU A 19 10.85 7.64 13.41
CA LEU A 19 11.98 7.04 14.11
C LEU A 19 12.11 5.53 13.89
N LEU A 20 10.97 4.84 13.74
CA LEU A 20 10.92 3.39 13.57
C LEU A 20 11.08 2.93 12.11
N SER A 21 11.02 3.85 11.15
CA SER A 21 11.16 3.53 9.71
C SER A 21 12.61 3.43 9.22
N ARG A 22 13.60 3.41 10.11
CA ARG A 22 15.02 3.24 9.73
C ARG A 22 15.25 1.89 9.06
N THR A 23 16.00 1.91 7.98
CA THR A 23 16.37 0.71 7.22
C THR A 23 17.67 0.05 7.71
N SER A 24 18.49 0.76 8.51
CA SER A 24 19.71 0.19 9.13
C SER A 24 19.38 -0.89 10.16
N ASP A 25 20.37 -1.73 10.51
CA ASP A 25 20.25 -2.73 11.58
C ASP A 25 20.11 -2.10 12.97
N GLU A 26 20.68 -0.92 13.16
CA GLU A 26 20.47 -0.11 14.35
C GLU A 26 19.07 0.47 14.37
N LYS A 27 18.34 0.23 15.45
CA LYS A 27 16.96 0.66 15.64
C LYS A 27 16.80 1.46 16.93
N HIS A 28 15.83 2.36 16.99
CA HIS A 28 15.41 3.02 18.21
C HIS A 28 14.53 2.09 19.04
N ILE A 29 15.18 1.22 19.84
CA ILE A 29 14.48 0.16 20.57
C ILE A 29 13.81 0.73 21.83
N ALA A 30 12.55 0.35 22.08
CA ALA A 30 11.77 0.72 23.25
C ALA A 30 11.95 -0.34 24.36
N TYR A 31 12.92 -0.19 25.26
CA TYR A 31 13.17 -1.14 26.33
C TYR A 31 13.39 -0.48 27.71
N ILE A 32 14.07 0.66 27.76
CA ILE A 32 14.30 1.48 28.96
C ILE A 32 13.62 2.84 28.86
N GLU A 33 12.73 3.01 27.93
CA GLU A 33 11.88 4.18 27.75
C GLU A 33 10.73 4.19 28.78
N ASP A 34 9.96 5.25 28.91
CA ASP A 34 8.87 5.38 29.87
C ASP A 34 9.34 5.56 31.34
N THR A 35 10.54 6.07 31.52
CA THR A 35 11.03 6.39 32.86
C THR A 35 10.36 7.65 33.40
N ALA A 36 9.90 7.61 34.66
CA ALA A 36 9.31 8.76 35.32
C ALA A 36 10.29 9.30 36.37
N ILE A 37 10.71 10.57 36.21
CA ILE A 37 11.71 11.22 37.05
C ILE A 37 11.08 12.46 37.71
N PRO A 38 11.35 12.74 38.99
CA PRO A 38 10.94 14.00 39.60
C PRO A 38 11.32 15.20 38.75
N ALA A 39 10.37 16.11 38.48
CA ALA A 39 10.56 17.20 37.53
C ALA A 39 11.82 18.05 37.80
N ALA A 40 12.18 18.25 39.08
CA ALA A 40 13.40 18.99 39.45
C ALA A 40 14.70 18.27 39.08
N ALA A 41 14.69 16.93 38.94
CA ALA A 41 15.84 16.13 38.57
C ALA A 41 15.95 15.85 37.06
N LEU A 42 14.99 16.26 36.25
CA LEU A 42 14.99 16.00 34.80
C LEU A 42 16.26 16.48 34.07
N PRO A 43 16.78 17.69 34.33
CA PRO A 43 18.01 18.15 33.65
C PRO A 43 19.21 17.26 33.97
N GLU A 44 19.38 16.87 35.24
CA GLU A 44 20.46 15.97 35.69
C GLU A 44 20.28 14.58 35.06
N TYR A 45 19.06 14.05 35.08
CA TYR A 45 18.78 12.73 34.49
C TYR A 45 19.14 12.70 32.99
N VAL A 46 18.70 13.69 32.20
CA VAL A 46 18.98 13.74 30.76
C VAL A 46 20.49 13.85 30.50
N ALA A 47 21.21 14.71 31.26
CA ALA A 47 22.66 14.87 31.10
C ALA A 47 23.41 13.55 31.40
N ARG A 48 23.12 12.91 32.51
CA ARG A 48 23.75 11.64 32.89
C ARG A 48 23.33 10.48 31.97
N PHE A 49 22.12 10.49 31.46
CA PHE A 49 21.68 9.52 30.44
C PHE A 49 22.52 9.67 29.17
N GLN A 50 22.76 10.89 28.72
CA GLN A 50 23.59 11.15 27.52
C GLN A 50 25.05 10.70 27.76
N GLU A 51 25.60 10.89 28.95
CA GLU A 51 26.92 10.37 29.33
C GLU A 51 26.98 8.82 29.27
N ILE A 52 25.91 8.16 29.75
CA ILE A 52 25.81 6.70 29.65
C ILE A 52 25.83 6.25 28.20
N LEU A 53 25.07 6.91 27.31
CA LEU A 53 25.04 6.56 25.89
C LEU A 53 26.41 6.80 25.20
N ALA A 54 27.08 7.88 25.56
CA ALA A 54 28.40 8.21 24.98
C ALA A 54 29.47 7.13 25.27
N ASP A 55 29.40 6.47 26.44
CA ASP A 55 30.29 5.36 26.78
C ASP A 55 30.14 4.14 25.86
N TYR A 56 29.04 4.05 25.13
CA TYR A 56 28.73 2.98 24.15
C TYR A 56 28.67 3.48 22.70
N ASP A 57 29.23 4.67 22.44
CA ASP A 57 29.30 5.30 21.12
C ASP A 57 27.92 5.39 20.41
N THR A 58 26.86 5.67 21.17
CA THR A 58 25.49 5.76 20.67
C THR A 58 24.79 7.01 21.16
N PHE A 59 23.60 7.26 20.61
CA PHE A 59 22.71 8.34 21.01
C PHE A 59 21.27 7.84 21.09
N ALA A 60 20.34 8.68 21.57
CA ALA A 60 18.94 8.33 21.68
C ALA A 60 18.04 9.40 21.08
N SER A 61 16.82 8.99 20.76
CA SER A 61 15.69 9.90 20.49
C SER A 61 14.94 10.18 21.78
N TYR A 62 14.50 11.41 21.94
CA TYR A 62 13.81 11.88 23.15
C TYR A 62 12.39 12.32 22.82
N TYR A 63 11.45 11.82 23.60
CA TYR A 63 10.04 12.17 23.57
C TYR A 63 9.54 12.19 25.01
N ALA A 64 8.69 13.14 25.39
CA ALA A 64 8.39 13.32 26.81
C ALA A 64 6.98 13.85 27.09
N HIS A 65 6.47 13.46 28.24
CA HIS A 65 5.44 14.17 28.99
C HIS A 65 6.11 14.94 30.13
N ALA A 66 6.68 16.10 29.84
CA ALA A 66 7.58 16.81 30.74
C ALA A 66 6.91 17.22 32.06
N GLY A 67 5.61 17.54 32.06
CA GLY A 67 4.85 17.93 33.26
C GLY A 67 4.88 16.86 34.35
N PRO A 68 4.49 15.60 34.08
CA PRO A 68 4.59 14.50 35.04
C PRO A 68 6.01 13.90 35.16
N GLY A 69 6.97 14.36 34.35
CA GLY A 69 8.35 13.85 34.39
C GLY A 69 8.58 12.54 33.65
N VAL A 70 7.68 12.15 32.75
CA VAL A 70 7.78 10.90 31.97
C VAL A 70 8.57 11.14 30.68
N LEU A 71 9.63 10.34 30.46
CA LEU A 71 10.48 10.42 29.28
C LEU A 71 10.49 9.10 28.52
N HIS A 72 10.29 9.21 27.20
CA HIS A 72 10.43 8.11 26.27
C HIS A 72 11.75 8.25 25.52
N ILE A 73 12.81 7.71 26.10
CA ILE A 73 14.17 7.78 25.53
C ILE A 73 14.48 6.45 24.86
N ARG A 74 14.83 6.50 23.59
CA ARG A 74 15.06 5.31 22.78
C ARG A 74 16.48 5.33 22.21
N PRO A 75 17.41 4.57 22.80
CA PRO A 75 18.75 4.41 22.28
C PRO A 75 18.75 3.79 20.88
N LEU A 76 19.68 4.24 20.05
CA LEU A 76 19.93 3.68 18.73
C LEU A 76 20.91 2.52 18.85
N ILE A 77 20.42 1.28 18.69
CA ILE A 77 21.23 0.10 18.95
C ILE A 77 20.85 -1.06 18.04
N SER A 78 21.79 -1.94 17.71
CA SER A 78 21.56 -3.21 17.04
C SER A 78 21.67 -4.35 18.02
N THR A 79 20.64 -5.16 18.14
CA THR A 79 20.69 -6.40 18.93
C THR A 79 21.13 -7.62 18.11
N LYS A 80 21.45 -7.43 16.83
CA LYS A 80 21.91 -8.50 15.91
C LYS A 80 23.40 -8.87 16.11
N THR A 81 24.14 -8.11 16.92
CA THR A 81 25.55 -8.39 17.20
C THR A 81 25.76 -8.64 18.69
N PRO A 82 26.73 -9.50 19.08
CA PRO A 82 27.05 -9.72 20.50
C PRO A 82 27.38 -8.41 21.23
N GLU A 83 28.18 -7.53 20.63
CA GLU A 83 28.58 -6.24 21.21
C GLU A 83 27.37 -5.31 21.40
N GLY A 84 26.45 -5.28 20.44
CA GLY A 84 25.21 -4.50 20.52
C GLY A 84 24.26 -5.03 21.59
N LEU A 85 24.17 -6.35 21.75
CA LEU A 85 23.37 -6.97 22.80
C LEU A 85 23.96 -6.71 24.19
N GLU A 86 25.28 -6.77 24.34
CA GLU A 86 25.96 -6.40 25.58
C GLU A 86 25.72 -4.92 25.93
N ALA A 87 25.84 -4.02 24.96
CA ALA A 87 25.55 -2.61 25.17
C ALA A 87 24.07 -2.38 25.53
N PHE A 88 23.15 -3.11 24.93
CA PHE A 88 21.70 -3.06 25.21
C PHE A 88 21.43 -3.37 26.70
N GLU A 89 21.99 -4.44 27.24
CA GLU A 89 21.87 -4.78 28.67
C GLU A 89 22.54 -3.76 29.58
N ALA A 90 23.79 -3.41 29.29
CA ALA A 90 24.59 -2.54 30.14
C ALA A 90 24.03 -1.11 30.24
N ILE A 91 23.55 -0.55 29.13
CA ILE A 91 22.84 0.75 29.12
C ILE A 91 21.60 0.66 30.01
N ALA A 92 20.81 -0.41 29.88
CA ALA A 92 19.59 -0.58 30.67
C ALA A 92 19.86 -0.70 32.17
N ASP A 93 20.86 -1.46 32.55
CA ASP A 93 21.24 -1.60 33.97
C ASP A 93 21.72 -0.27 34.58
N ARG A 94 22.55 0.49 33.87
CA ARG A 94 23.04 1.82 34.31
C ARG A 94 21.91 2.85 34.36
N VAL A 95 21.04 2.86 33.40
CA VAL A 95 19.89 3.80 33.36
C VAL A 95 18.90 3.50 34.49
N THR A 96 18.61 2.23 34.75
CA THR A 96 17.71 1.86 35.85
C THR A 96 18.34 2.14 37.22
N ASP A 97 19.65 2.05 37.39
CA ASP A 97 20.37 2.52 38.60
C ASP A 97 20.18 4.03 38.77
N LEU A 98 20.38 4.81 37.71
CA LEU A 98 20.19 6.27 37.73
C LEU A 98 18.76 6.66 38.08
N VAL A 99 17.74 5.94 37.52
CA VAL A 99 16.32 6.17 37.82
C VAL A 99 16.07 5.97 39.34
N VAL A 100 16.54 4.88 39.91
CA VAL A 100 16.37 4.58 41.36
C VAL A 100 17.08 5.60 42.22
N GLU A 101 18.31 5.97 41.87
CA GLU A 101 19.11 7.00 42.56
C GLU A 101 18.37 8.34 42.63
N LEU A 102 17.76 8.75 41.56
CA LEU A 102 17.02 10.01 41.48
C LEU A 102 15.59 9.93 42.06
N GLY A 103 15.19 8.79 42.63
CA GLY A 103 13.87 8.58 43.21
C GLY A 103 12.73 8.49 42.19
N GLY A 104 13.09 8.04 40.99
CA GLY A 104 12.13 7.86 39.87
C GLY A 104 11.48 6.48 39.83
N SER A 105 10.73 6.24 38.79
CA SER A 105 10.12 4.95 38.43
C SER A 105 10.63 4.48 37.08
N ILE A 106 10.91 3.17 36.95
CA ILE A 106 11.35 2.55 35.69
C ILE A 106 10.22 2.49 34.66
N SER A 107 8.96 2.48 35.12
CA SER A 107 7.79 2.60 34.26
C SER A 107 6.89 3.72 34.77
N GLY A 108 6.58 4.69 33.90
CA GLY A 108 5.69 5.82 34.20
C GLY A 108 4.23 5.55 33.88
N GLU A 109 3.95 5.02 32.68
CA GLU A 109 2.59 4.82 32.17
C GLU A 109 2.39 3.50 31.40
N HIS A 110 3.45 2.89 30.83
CA HIS A 110 3.32 1.71 29.98
C HIS A 110 3.25 0.37 30.74
N GLY A 111 3.63 0.35 32.01
CA GLY A 111 3.74 -0.86 32.83
C GLY A 111 5.05 -1.63 32.62
N ASP A 112 5.33 -2.55 33.53
CA ASP A 112 6.63 -3.24 33.55
C ASP A 112 6.74 -4.29 32.44
N GLY A 113 5.72 -5.10 32.25
CA GLY A 113 5.69 -6.19 31.28
C GLY A 113 6.88 -7.13 31.42
N ARG A 114 7.34 -7.70 30.31
CA ARG A 114 8.56 -8.53 30.24
C ARG A 114 9.83 -7.67 30.32
N ALA A 115 9.85 -6.56 29.60
CA ALA A 115 11.05 -5.75 29.40
C ALA A 115 11.63 -5.17 30.68
N ARG A 116 10.82 -4.94 31.73
CA ARG A 116 11.23 -4.29 32.98
C ARG A 116 11.24 -5.23 34.19
N THR A 117 10.77 -6.46 34.04
CA THR A 117 10.68 -7.48 35.10
C THR A 117 11.99 -7.62 35.87
N ARG A 118 13.13 -7.68 35.20
CA ARG A 118 14.49 -7.84 35.78
C ARG A 118 14.80 -6.79 36.85
N TRP A 119 14.30 -5.56 36.72
CA TRP A 119 14.62 -4.44 37.61
C TRP A 119 13.58 -4.16 38.68
N ASN A 120 12.43 -4.83 38.69
CA ASN A 120 11.38 -4.59 39.67
C ASN A 120 11.83 -4.87 41.08
N ARG A 121 12.66 -5.89 41.30
CA ARG A 121 13.25 -6.15 42.59
C ARG A 121 14.20 -5.02 43.04
N LYS A 122 14.95 -4.39 42.13
CA LYS A 122 15.80 -3.21 42.38
C LYS A 122 14.94 -2.00 42.75
N LEU A 123 13.85 -1.77 42.03
CA LEU A 123 12.97 -0.62 42.23
C LEU A 123 12.14 -0.69 43.51
N TYR A 124 11.50 -1.83 43.78
CA TYR A 124 10.55 -1.99 44.89
C TYR A 124 11.18 -2.55 46.15
N GLY A 125 12.36 -3.09 46.06
CA GLY A 125 13.05 -3.79 47.17
C GLY A 125 12.52 -5.22 47.37
N GLN A 126 13.31 -6.00 48.15
CA GLN A 126 13.04 -7.41 48.36
C GLN A 126 11.67 -7.70 48.99
N GLU A 127 11.28 -6.88 49.99
CA GLU A 127 10.06 -7.15 50.77
C GLU A 127 8.79 -7.00 49.89
N LEU A 128 8.67 -5.89 49.16
CA LEU A 128 7.52 -5.69 48.26
C LEU A 128 7.52 -6.66 47.09
N TRP A 129 8.71 -6.97 46.56
CA TRP A 129 8.79 -7.94 45.48
C TRP A 129 8.32 -9.35 45.91
N GLU A 130 8.63 -9.78 47.14
CA GLU A 130 8.07 -11.02 47.67
C GLU A 130 6.55 -10.95 47.90
N VAL A 131 6.01 -9.81 48.29
CA VAL A 131 4.56 -9.62 48.38
C VAL A 131 3.90 -9.77 47.00
N PHE A 132 4.49 -9.21 45.94
CA PHE A 132 3.98 -9.41 44.58
C PHE A 132 3.97 -10.87 44.17
N ARG A 133 5.03 -11.61 44.49
CA ARG A 133 5.11 -13.06 44.24
C ARG A 133 4.06 -13.87 45.05
N GLN A 134 3.85 -13.51 46.32
CA GLN A 134 2.80 -14.15 47.13
C GLN A 134 1.42 -13.89 46.57
N LEU A 135 1.13 -12.67 46.15
CA LEU A 135 -0.13 -12.32 45.48
C LEU A 135 -0.31 -13.13 44.21
N LYS A 136 0.72 -13.20 43.38
CA LYS A 136 0.73 -13.99 42.15
C LYS A 136 0.41 -15.47 42.44
N ARG A 137 1.12 -16.09 43.41
CA ARG A 137 0.89 -17.49 43.77
C ARG A 137 -0.51 -17.75 44.34
N THR A 138 -1.12 -16.75 44.98
CA THR A 138 -2.47 -16.88 45.56
C THR A 138 -3.54 -16.96 44.46
N PHE A 139 -3.42 -16.17 43.41
CA PHE A 139 -4.39 -16.10 42.33
C PHE A 139 -4.07 -16.98 41.12
N ASP A 140 -2.80 -17.30 40.92
CA ASP A 140 -2.30 -18.08 39.80
C ASP A 140 -1.11 -18.95 40.27
N PRO A 141 -1.40 -20.00 41.04
CA PRO A 141 -0.36 -20.82 41.66
C PRO A 141 0.53 -21.55 40.65
N ASP A 142 -0.03 -21.88 39.48
CA ASP A 142 0.66 -22.58 38.38
C ASP A 142 1.33 -21.63 37.39
N TRP A 143 1.26 -20.32 37.61
CA TRP A 143 1.85 -19.28 36.74
C TRP A 143 1.43 -19.38 35.27
N LEU A 144 0.17 -19.67 35.01
CA LEU A 144 -0.38 -19.81 33.67
C LEU A 144 -0.59 -18.44 32.97
N LEU A 145 -0.91 -17.39 33.75
CA LEU A 145 -1.18 -16.06 33.23
C LEU A 145 0.12 -15.23 33.20
N ASN A 146 0.56 -14.86 31.99
CA ASN A 146 1.82 -14.10 31.79
C ASN A 146 3.01 -14.66 32.59
N PRO A 147 3.40 -15.89 32.35
CA PRO A 147 4.46 -16.55 33.11
C PRO A 147 5.76 -15.74 33.05
N GLY A 148 6.45 -15.62 34.17
CA GLY A 148 7.73 -14.92 34.26
C GLY A 148 7.68 -13.40 34.25
N SER A 149 6.53 -12.75 33.97
CA SER A 149 6.42 -11.30 33.85
C SER A 149 6.19 -10.60 35.20
N VAL A 150 6.61 -9.36 35.35
CA VAL A 150 6.44 -8.41 36.46
C VAL A 150 7.14 -8.85 37.76
N CYS A 151 6.78 -9.97 38.34
CA CYS A 151 7.36 -10.53 39.56
C CYS A 151 8.02 -11.92 39.34
N GLY A 152 8.27 -12.27 38.09
CA GLY A 152 9.01 -13.47 37.71
C GLY A 152 10.49 -13.21 37.47
N GLU A 153 11.08 -13.97 36.55
CA GLU A 153 12.53 -13.98 36.30
C GLU A 153 12.84 -13.91 34.79
N HIS A 154 11.96 -13.24 33.99
CA HIS A 154 12.30 -13.00 32.59
C HIS A 154 13.56 -12.19 32.45
N ASP A 155 14.47 -12.66 31.62
CA ASP A 155 15.63 -11.89 31.19
C ASP A 155 15.26 -10.92 30.07
N LEU A 156 15.97 -9.78 30.03
CA LEU A 156 15.76 -8.74 29.00
C LEU A 156 16.11 -9.23 27.60
N THR A 157 17.04 -10.15 27.50
CA THR A 157 17.57 -10.68 26.23
C THR A 157 16.86 -11.93 25.74
N GLU A 158 15.92 -12.47 26.52
CA GLU A 158 15.11 -13.62 26.09
C GLU A 158 14.07 -13.22 25.04
N ASP A 159 13.88 -14.08 24.05
CA ASP A 159 12.87 -13.94 22.98
C ASP A 159 12.90 -12.58 22.27
N LEU A 160 14.07 -12.01 22.05
CA LEU A 160 14.20 -10.81 21.26
C LEU A 160 13.80 -11.07 19.81
N ARG A 161 13.21 -10.06 19.18
CA ARG A 161 12.84 -10.12 17.76
C ARG A 161 14.06 -10.30 16.86
N PHE A 162 15.16 -9.67 17.23
CA PHE A 162 16.48 -9.77 16.62
C PHE A 162 17.49 -9.99 17.73
N ASP A 163 18.33 -10.98 17.58
CA ASP A 163 19.43 -11.31 18.47
C ASP A 163 20.67 -11.74 17.64
N PRO A 164 21.83 -11.99 18.23
CA PRO A 164 23.03 -12.37 17.48
C PRO A 164 22.93 -13.70 16.72
N THR A 165 21.89 -14.49 16.95
CA THR A 165 21.63 -15.73 16.21
C THR A 165 20.71 -15.52 15.01
N TYR A 166 20.14 -14.31 14.88
CA TYR A 166 19.28 -13.97 13.75
C TYR A 166 20.13 -13.89 12.47
N GLU A 167 19.92 -14.82 11.58
CA GLU A 167 20.57 -14.88 10.28
C GLU A 167 19.51 -14.86 9.18
N TYR A 168 19.78 -14.09 8.11
CA TYR A 168 18.99 -14.14 6.91
C TYR A 168 19.39 -15.36 6.09
N THR A 169 18.62 -16.43 6.18
CA THR A 169 18.90 -17.73 5.55
C THR A 169 18.16 -17.94 4.23
N ALA A 170 17.39 -16.95 3.79
CA ALA A 170 16.57 -17.10 2.59
C ALA A 170 17.40 -17.30 1.33
N THR A 171 17.00 -18.26 0.54
CA THR A 171 17.57 -18.55 -0.79
C THR A 171 16.92 -17.74 -1.91
N LEU A 172 16.14 -16.72 -1.58
CA LEU A 172 15.45 -15.88 -2.52
C LEU A 172 16.42 -14.84 -3.09
N SER A 173 16.62 -14.89 -4.40
CA SER A 173 17.35 -13.83 -5.13
C SER A 173 16.33 -12.83 -5.66
N PRO A 174 16.28 -11.61 -5.12
CA PRO A 174 15.31 -10.63 -5.56
C PRO A 174 15.43 -10.29 -7.04
N THR A 175 14.29 -10.18 -7.71
CA THR A 175 14.15 -9.76 -9.10
C THR A 175 13.89 -8.26 -9.20
N LEU A 176 13.19 -7.70 -8.20
CA LEU A 176 12.92 -6.28 -8.12
C LEU A 176 14.06 -5.51 -7.45
N GLU A 177 14.16 -4.22 -7.75
CA GLU A 177 15.11 -3.31 -7.09
C GLU A 177 14.64 -2.92 -5.69
N TRP A 178 15.55 -2.92 -4.72
CA TRP A 178 15.31 -2.56 -3.32
C TRP A 178 16.36 -1.56 -2.81
N PRO A 179 16.50 -0.39 -3.45
CA PRO A 179 17.62 0.52 -3.18
C PRO A 179 17.54 1.23 -1.81
N ASN A 180 16.33 1.50 -1.34
CA ASN A 180 16.10 2.33 -0.16
C ASN A 180 15.82 1.53 1.12
N GLU A 181 15.61 0.21 0.98
CA GLU A 181 15.10 -0.66 2.05
C GLU A 181 16.19 -1.54 2.68
N ASN A 182 17.44 -1.38 2.30
CA ASN A 182 18.53 -2.30 2.64
C ASN A 182 18.27 -3.73 2.11
N GLY A 183 17.80 -3.81 0.87
CA GLY A 183 17.43 -5.05 0.22
C GLY A 183 16.06 -5.61 0.65
N PHE A 184 15.69 -6.75 0.10
CA PHE A 184 14.43 -7.44 0.41
C PHE A 184 14.29 -7.77 1.90
N ALA A 185 15.38 -8.24 2.54
CA ALA A 185 15.42 -8.53 3.96
C ALA A 185 15.09 -7.30 4.82
N GLY A 186 15.70 -6.17 4.50
CA GLY A 186 15.43 -4.91 5.19
C GLY A 186 13.97 -4.48 5.10
N MET A 187 13.31 -4.65 3.94
CA MET A 187 11.87 -4.38 3.79
C MET A 187 11.02 -5.28 4.70
N VAL A 188 11.34 -6.57 4.79
CA VAL A 188 10.62 -7.52 5.68
C VAL A 188 10.79 -7.11 7.14
N GLU A 189 11.97 -6.64 7.54
CA GLU A 189 12.29 -6.23 8.90
C GLU A 189 11.69 -4.88 9.32
N LEU A 190 11.27 -4.03 8.37
CA LEU A 190 10.68 -2.72 8.66
C LEU A 190 9.42 -2.79 9.52
N CYS A 191 8.66 -3.88 9.47
CA CYS A 191 7.48 -4.02 10.31
C CYS A 191 7.86 -4.11 11.78
N HIS A 192 7.68 -3.05 12.55
CA HIS A 192 7.97 -3.02 14.01
C HIS A 192 6.78 -3.45 14.90
N GLY A 193 5.67 -3.91 14.31
CA GLY A 193 4.56 -4.50 15.05
C GLY A 193 3.54 -3.53 15.65
N CYS A 194 3.54 -2.23 15.30
CA CYS A 194 2.65 -1.21 15.88
C CYS A 194 1.15 -1.52 15.76
N GLY A 195 0.74 -2.36 14.81
CA GLY A 195 -0.65 -2.74 14.60
C GLY A 195 -1.52 -1.69 13.88
N GLY A 196 -0.96 -0.60 13.34
CA GLY A 196 -1.73 0.39 12.56
C GLY A 196 -2.52 -0.22 11.40
N CYS A 197 -1.99 -1.28 10.77
CA CYS A 197 -2.69 -2.03 9.71
C CYS A 197 -3.92 -2.83 10.20
N ARG A 198 -4.18 -2.87 11.49
CA ARG A 198 -5.33 -3.53 12.14
C ARG A 198 -6.37 -2.54 12.69
N GLY A 199 -6.11 -1.26 12.54
CA GLY A 199 -7.03 -0.23 12.99
C GLY A 199 -8.29 -0.16 12.13
N GLU A 200 -9.37 0.35 12.71
CA GLU A 200 -10.58 0.70 11.97
C GLU A 200 -10.31 1.88 11.04
N GLN A 201 -11.06 1.97 9.93
CA GLN A 201 -10.96 3.06 8.96
C GLN A 201 -11.06 4.43 9.62
N SER A 202 -12.03 4.60 10.50
CA SER A 202 -12.29 5.85 11.23
C SER A 202 -11.14 6.32 12.12
N THR A 203 -10.26 5.39 12.55
CA THR A 203 -9.15 5.68 13.45
C THR A 203 -7.81 5.85 12.72
N THR A 204 -7.58 5.04 11.70
CA THR A 204 -6.30 5.00 10.97
C THR A 204 -6.35 5.74 9.65
N GLY A 205 -7.55 5.93 9.09
CA GLY A 205 -7.73 6.46 7.74
C GLY A 205 -7.11 5.55 6.67
N GLY A 206 -6.94 6.12 5.48
CA GLY A 206 -6.17 5.52 4.41
C GLY A 206 -6.73 4.24 3.81
N VAL A 207 -5.88 3.54 3.07
CA VAL A 207 -6.24 2.38 2.23
C VAL A 207 -5.81 1.05 2.84
N MET A 208 -4.91 1.09 3.82
CA MET A 208 -4.19 -0.08 4.32
C MET A 208 -5.10 -1.20 4.83
N CYS A 209 -4.76 -2.39 4.37
CA CYS A 209 -5.30 -3.69 4.71
C CYS A 209 -6.81 -3.87 4.56
N PRO A 210 -7.36 -3.74 3.33
CA PRO A 210 -8.77 -4.01 3.07
C PRO A 210 -9.18 -5.43 3.47
N THR A 211 -8.29 -6.42 3.28
CA THR A 211 -8.56 -7.81 3.64
C THR A 211 -8.68 -8.01 5.15
N TYR A 212 -7.80 -7.39 5.94
CA TYR A 212 -7.95 -7.41 7.39
C TYR A 212 -9.25 -6.74 7.84
N ARG A 213 -9.61 -5.61 7.25
CA ARG A 213 -10.86 -4.89 7.59
C ARG A 213 -12.11 -5.71 7.31
N ALA A 214 -12.08 -6.54 6.27
CA ALA A 214 -13.19 -7.43 5.94
C ALA A 214 -13.27 -8.69 6.82
N THR A 215 -12.14 -9.17 7.38
CA THR A 215 -12.09 -10.47 8.04
C THR A 215 -11.72 -10.43 9.52
N GLY A 216 -10.96 -9.42 9.95
CA GLY A 216 -10.41 -9.34 11.32
C GLY A 216 -9.23 -10.30 11.57
N GLU A 217 -8.78 -11.06 10.56
CA GLU A 217 -7.76 -12.09 10.71
C GLU A 217 -6.35 -11.50 10.68
N GLU A 218 -5.54 -11.77 11.72
CA GLU A 218 -4.18 -11.24 11.86
C GLU A 218 -3.29 -11.56 10.65
N ILE A 219 -3.37 -12.80 10.16
CA ILE A 219 -2.58 -13.28 9.01
C ILE A 219 -2.84 -12.45 7.75
N GLN A 220 -3.98 -11.80 7.64
CA GLN A 220 -4.37 -10.97 6.51
C GLN A 220 -3.98 -9.50 6.67
N SER A 221 -3.34 -9.13 7.77
CA SER A 221 -2.78 -7.80 7.97
C SER A 221 -1.37 -7.69 7.37
N THR A 222 -0.89 -6.45 7.11
CA THR A 222 0.51 -6.21 6.73
C THR A 222 1.46 -6.76 7.78
N ARG A 223 1.15 -6.56 9.07
CA ARG A 223 1.94 -7.07 10.19
C ARG A 223 2.02 -8.59 10.21
N GLY A 224 0.91 -9.28 10.06
CA GLY A 224 0.86 -10.74 10.04
C GLY A 224 1.72 -11.31 8.92
N ARG A 225 1.53 -10.82 7.70
CA ARG A 225 2.32 -11.24 6.53
C ARG A 225 3.82 -10.93 6.68
N ALA A 226 4.18 -9.73 7.14
CA ALA A 226 5.57 -9.34 7.32
C ALA A 226 6.26 -10.19 8.40
N ASN A 227 5.58 -10.52 9.50
CA ASN A 227 6.14 -11.38 10.54
C ASN A 227 6.31 -12.83 10.07
N LEU A 228 5.38 -13.36 9.29
CA LEU A 228 5.53 -14.70 8.70
C LEU A 228 6.66 -14.76 7.67
N LEU A 229 6.81 -13.71 6.85
CA LEU A 229 7.97 -13.61 5.95
C LEU A 229 9.27 -13.49 6.73
N ARG A 230 9.31 -12.74 7.84
CA ARG A 230 10.49 -12.66 8.70
C ARG A 230 10.85 -14.04 9.26
N ALA A 231 9.88 -14.76 9.82
CA ALA A 231 10.10 -16.12 10.32
C ALA A 231 10.61 -17.07 9.23
N ALA A 232 10.08 -16.93 8.01
CA ALA A 232 10.56 -17.66 6.85
C ALA A 232 12.00 -17.32 6.49
N MET A 233 12.36 -16.04 6.54
CA MET A 233 13.69 -15.54 6.14
C MET A 233 14.76 -15.80 7.21
N SER A 234 14.39 -15.88 8.49
CA SER A 234 15.30 -16.19 9.59
C SER A 234 15.56 -17.69 9.80
N GLY A 235 14.92 -18.55 9.02
CA GLY A 235 15.07 -20.00 9.13
C GLY A 235 14.18 -20.63 10.21
N GLU A 236 13.28 -19.87 10.85
CA GLU A 236 12.24 -20.41 11.73
C GLU A 236 11.25 -21.29 10.94
N LEU A 237 11.02 -20.96 9.65
CA LEU A 237 10.34 -21.81 8.69
C LEU A 237 11.33 -22.35 7.66
N ARG A 238 11.18 -23.62 7.28
CA ARG A 238 12.04 -24.22 6.25
C ARG A 238 11.70 -23.67 4.86
N PRO A 239 12.65 -23.67 3.92
CA PRO A 239 12.38 -23.20 2.55
C PRO A 239 11.19 -23.89 1.87
N GLU A 240 10.94 -25.16 2.16
CA GLU A 240 9.80 -25.91 1.65
C GLU A 240 8.47 -25.41 2.21
N GLU A 241 8.46 -24.76 3.36
CA GLU A 241 7.26 -24.25 4.02
C GLU A 241 6.87 -22.87 3.47
N TYR A 242 7.80 -21.91 3.37
CA TYR A 242 7.48 -20.55 2.93
C TYR A 242 7.31 -20.38 1.40
N LEU A 243 7.78 -21.34 0.60
CA LEU A 243 7.49 -21.44 -0.83
C LEU A 243 6.57 -22.62 -1.14
N SER A 244 5.75 -23.03 -0.17
CA SER A 244 4.69 -24.01 -0.38
C SER A 244 3.43 -23.36 -0.96
N GLU A 245 2.59 -24.17 -1.60
CA GLU A 245 1.26 -23.73 -2.06
C GLU A 245 0.45 -23.16 -0.91
N THR A 246 0.42 -23.84 0.25
CA THR A 246 -0.30 -23.39 1.45
C THR A 246 0.15 -22.01 1.92
N PHE A 247 1.46 -21.74 1.99
CA PHE A 247 1.94 -20.41 2.38
C PHE A 247 1.52 -19.33 1.39
N ILE A 248 1.62 -19.62 0.09
CA ILE A 248 1.21 -18.66 -0.94
C ILE A 248 -0.29 -18.37 -0.83
N GLU A 249 -1.14 -19.41 -0.76
CA GLU A 249 -2.61 -19.26 -0.76
C GLU A 249 -3.13 -18.61 0.53
N GLU A 250 -2.66 -19.07 1.70
CA GLU A 250 -3.20 -18.62 2.98
C GLU A 250 -2.59 -17.30 3.47
N VAL A 251 -1.33 -17.00 3.11
CA VAL A 251 -0.62 -15.81 3.60
C VAL A 251 -0.60 -14.69 2.58
N LEU A 252 -0.14 -14.97 1.36
CA LEU A 252 0.17 -13.93 0.38
C LEU A 252 -0.96 -13.67 -0.60
N ASP A 253 -1.67 -14.71 -1.05
CA ASP A 253 -2.65 -14.56 -2.13
C ASP A 253 -3.86 -13.71 -1.70
N LEU A 254 -4.22 -13.75 -0.42
CA LEU A 254 -5.24 -12.89 0.16
C LEU A 254 -4.81 -11.39 0.26
N CYS A 255 -3.57 -11.04 -0.05
CA CYS A 255 -3.18 -9.64 -0.26
C CYS A 255 -3.61 -9.19 -1.66
N ILE A 256 -4.50 -8.22 -1.73
CA ILE A 256 -5.04 -7.70 -3.00
C ILE A 256 -4.09 -6.78 -3.77
N GLY A 257 -2.89 -6.53 -3.25
CA GLY A 257 -1.89 -5.69 -3.92
C GLY A 257 -2.27 -4.22 -4.08
N CYS A 258 -3.06 -3.66 -3.17
CA CYS A 258 -3.53 -2.28 -3.22
C CYS A 258 -2.44 -1.22 -2.97
N LYS A 259 -1.23 -1.61 -2.58
CA LYS A 259 -0.09 -0.73 -2.22
C LYS A 259 -0.36 0.20 -1.02
N GLY A 260 -1.55 0.18 -0.42
CA GLY A 260 -1.90 1.07 0.69
C GLY A 260 -0.93 1.01 1.87
N CYS A 261 -0.31 -0.15 2.13
CA CYS A 261 0.69 -0.28 3.18
C CYS A 261 1.98 0.51 2.90
N ALA A 262 2.43 0.63 1.66
CA ALA A 262 3.61 1.43 1.33
C ALA A 262 3.43 2.92 1.71
N HIS A 263 2.20 3.44 1.64
CA HIS A 263 1.86 4.82 1.94
C HIS A 263 1.41 5.03 3.40
N ASP A 264 0.47 4.19 3.87
CA ASP A 264 -0.21 4.42 5.16
C ASP A 264 0.54 3.79 6.34
N CYS A 265 1.40 2.79 6.09
CA CYS A 265 2.21 2.19 7.15
C CYS A 265 3.27 3.20 7.61
N PRO A 266 3.35 3.47 8.91
CA PRO A 266 4.36 4.40 9.45
C PRO A 266 5.81 4.00 9.12
N SER A 267 6.04 2.72 8.88
CA SER A 267 7.35 2.19 8.45
C SER A 267 7.44 1.90 6.95
N ALA A 268 6.48 2.34 6.16
CA ALA A 268 6.45 2.18 4.71
C ALA A 268 6.64 0.73 4.22
N VAL A 269 6.09 -0.26 4.95
CA VAL A 269 6.21 -1.68 4.58
C VAL A 269 5.43 -1.95 3.29
N ASP A 270 6.11 -2.18 2.17
CA ASP A 270 5.46 -2.51 0.88
C ASP A 270 5.19 -4.00 0.74
N MET A 271 4.06 -4.44 1.26
CA MET A 271 3.62 -5.83 1.16
C MET A 271 3.23 -6.22 -0.28
N ALA A 272 2.80 -5.28 -1.11
CA ALA A 272 2.44 -5.56 -2.49
C ALA A 272 3.68 -5.94 -3.32
N LYS A 273 4.78 -5.21 -3.14
CA LYS A 273 6.08 -5.48 -3.76
C LYS A 273 6.67 -6.81 -3.23
N MET A 274 6.63 -7.03 -1.90
CA MET A 274 7.08 -8.29 -1.30
C MET A 274 6.28 -9.51 -1.79
N LYS A 275 4.95 -9.39 -1.89
CA LYS A 275 4.10 -10.44 -2.46
C LYS A 275 4.53 -10.80 -3.89
N ALA A 276 4.73 -9.80 -4.74
CA ALA A 276 5.13 -10.01 -6.13
C ALA A 276 6.45 -10.79 -6.23
N GLU A 277 7.43 -10.44 -5.40
CA GLU A 277 8.74 -11.09 -5.34
C GLU A 277 8.65 -12.56 -4.90
N VAL A 278 7.98 -12.82 -3.76
CA VAL A 278 7.85 -14.20 -3.22
C VAL A 278 7.00 -15.08 -4.13
N THR A 279 5.92 -14.54 -4.71
CA THR A 279 5.09 -15.26 -5.68
C THR A 279 5.89 -15.57 -6.96
N HIS A 280 6.78 -14.67 -7.37
CA HIS A 280 7.68 -14.93 -8.49
C HIS A 280 8.62 -16.11 -8.20
N ALA A 281 9.27 -16.11 -7.03
CA ALA A 281 10.14 -17.21 -6.61
C ALA A 281 9.39 -18.56 -6.53
N TYR A 282 8.15 -18.54 -6.06
CA TYR A 282 7.27 -19.70 -6.08
C TYR A 282 7.02 -20.20 -7.52
N HIS A 283 6.68 -19.29 -8.43
CA HIS A 283 6.45 -19.64 -9.84
C HIS A 283 7.70 -20.15 -10.56
N GLN A 284 8.89 -19.69 -10.18
CA GLN A 284 10.16 -20.22 -10.72
C GLN A 284 10.36 -21.70 -10.35
N ARG A 285 9.88 -22.15 -9.19
CA ARG A 285 9.98 -23.53 -8.72
C ARG A 285 8.86 -24.44 -9.24
N HIS A 286 7.62 -23.96 -9.21
CA HIS A 286 6.42 -24.77 -9.43
C HIS A 286 5.73 -24.47 -10.77
N GLY A 287 6.06 -23.36 -11.39
CA GLY A 287 5.37 -22.84 -12.56
C GLY A 287 4.02 -22.17 -12.24
N PRO A 288 3.62 -21.14 -12.97
CA PRO A 288 2.32 -20.52 -12.81
C PRO A 288 1.19 -21.40 -13.38
N SER A 289 0.01 -21.37 -12.73
CA SER A 289 -1.20 -22.09 -13.19
C SER A 289 -1.68 -21.56 -14.55
N LEU A 290 -2.54 -22.32 -15.24
CA LEU A 290 -3.15 -21.91 -16.50
C LEU A 290 -3.95 -20.60 -16.33
N ARG A 291 -4.73 -20.49 -15.26
CA ARG A 291 -5.49 -19.28 -14.92
C ARG A 291 -4.57 -18.08 -14.71
N THR A 292 -3.50 -18.26 -13.93
CA THR A 292 -2.48 -17.22 -13.70
C THR A 292 -1.88 -16.71 -15.02
N ARG A 293 -1.51 -17.64 -15.91
CA ARG A 293 -0.97 -17.29 -17.25
C ARG A 293 -1.99 -16.56 -18.10
N MET A 294 -3.24 -16.96 -18.06
CA MET A 294 -4.32 -16.31 -18.82
C MET A 294 -4.52 -14.85 -18.36
N PHE A 295 -4.63 -14.62 -17.05
CA PHE A 295 -4.77 -13.27 -16.51
C PHE A 295 -3.53 -12.42 -16.79
N ALA A 296 -2.32 -12.95 -16.55
CA ALA A 296 -1.08 -12.25 -16.82
C ALA A 296 -0.89 -11.86 -18.30
N GLN A 297 -1.41 -12.67 -19.22
CA GLN A 297 -1.32 -12.42 -20.68
C GLN A 297 -2.58 -11.77 -21.25
N PHE A 298 -3.50 -11.26 -20.41
CA PHE A 298 -4.75 -10.66 -20.87
C PHE A 298 -4.52 -9.56 -21.90
N GLY A 299 -3.48 -8.73 -21.75
CA GLY A 299 -3.12 -7.71 -22.73
C GLY A 299 -2.76 -8.24 -24.12
N LYS A 300 -2.29 -9.51 -24.25
CA LYS A 300 -2.07 -10.16 -25.54
C LYS A 300 -3.32 -10.85 -26.08
N ILE A 301 -4.20 -11.29 -25.20
CA ILE A 301 -5.46 -11.97 -25.55
C ILE A 301 -6.50 -10.96 -26.03
N ALA A 302 -6.61 -9.83 -25.36
CA ALA A 302 -7.63 -8.82 -25.60
C ALA A 302 -7.72 -8.32 -27.05
N PRO A 303 -6.62 -8.00 -27.77
CA PRO A 303 -6.69 -7.59 -29.15
C PRO A 303 -7.27 -8.67 -30.09
N LEU A 304 -6.99 -9.94 -29.79
CA LEU A 304 -7.51 -11.07 -30.58
C LEU A 304 -9.00 -11.26 -30.33
N ALA A 305 -9.41 -11.22 -29.06
CA ALA A 305 -10.82 -11.30 -28.68
C ALA A 305 -11.64 -10.12 -29.21
N ALA A 306 -11.09 -8.91 -29.18
CA ALA A 306 -11.74 -7.71 -29.70
C ALA A 306 -11.99 -7.77 -31.22
N ARG A 307 -11.13 -8.43 -32.01
CA ARG A 307 -11.37 -8.60 -33.45
C ARG A 307 -12.63 -9.41 -33.76
N VAL A 308 -13.04 -10.28 -32.85
CA VAL A 308 -14.23 -11.12 -32.94
C VAL A 308 -15.21 -10.84 -31.80
N ALA A 309 -15.23 -9.61 -31.33
CA ALA A 309 -16.03 -9.17 -30.17
C ALA A 309 -17.50 -9.64 -30.18
N PRO A 310 -18.25 -9.55 -31.30
CA PRO A 310 -19.64 -10.02 -31.31
C PRO A 310 -19.79 -11.50 -30.97
N VAL A 311 -18.84 -12.33 -31.42
CA VAL A 311 -18.82 -13.78 -31.16
C VAL A 311 -18.45 -14.07 -29.72
N VAL A 312 -17.39 -13.45 -29.23
CA VAL A 312 -16.92 -13.61 -27.83
C VAL A 312 -18.00 -13.16 -26.86
N ASN A 313 -18.57 -11.99 -27.07
CA ASN A 313 -19.64 -11.44 -26.24
C ASN A 313 -20.90 -12.31 -26.26
N LEU A 314 -21.22 -12.96 -27.40
CA LEU A 314 -22.33 -13.90 -27.50
C LEU A 314 -22.06 -15.19 -26.72
N LEU A 315 -20.86 -15.74 -26.86
CA LEU A 315 -20.44 -16.96 -26.14
C LEU A 315 -20.46 -16.75 -24.62
N GLN A 316 -20.07 -15.58 -24.13
CA GLN A 316 -20.15 -15.26 -22.69
C GLN A 316 -21.59 -15.24 -22.14
N ARG A 317 -22.59 -15.02 -23.00
CA ARG A 317 -24.02 -15.03 -22.63
C ARG A 317 -24.69 -16.39 -22.84
N ALA A 318 -23.99 -17.33 -23.45
CA ALA A 318 -24.57 -18.64 -23.77
C ALA A 318 -24.92 -19.44 -22.51
N PRO A 319 -25.99 -20.23 -22.52
CA PRO A 319 -26.29 -21.15 -21.44
C PRO A 319 -25.11 -22.11 -21.21
N GLY A 320 -24.65 -22.21 -19.95
CA GLY A 320 -23.50 -23.04 -19.56
C GLY A 320 -22.15 -22.30 -19.63
N ALA A 321 -22.07 -21.06 -20.08
CA ALA A 321 -20.82 -20.29 -20.07
C ALA A 321 -20.26 -20.14 -18.65
N ALA A 322 -21.12 -19.82 -17.67
CA ALA A 322 -20.72 -19.72 -16.26
C ALA A 322 -20.17 -21.05 -15.71
N PHE A 323 -20.78 -22.18 -16.08
CA PHE A 323 -20.29 -23.49 -15.70
C PHE A 323 -18.89 -23.79 -16.26
N LEU A 324 -18.64 -23.47 -17.54
CA LEU A 324 -17.33 -23.63 -18.15
C LEU A 324 -16.30 -22.68 -17.53
N GLN A 325 -16.69 -21.44 -17.26
CA GLN A 325 -15.87 -20.42 -16.59
C GLN A 325 -15.42 -20.92 -15.21
N GLU A 326 -16.32 -21.45 -14.41
CA GLU A 326 -16.04 -22.00 -13.08
C GLU A 326 -15.13 -23.23 -13.15
N HIS A 327 -15.49 -24.25 -13.94
CA HIS A 327 -14.83 -25.54 -13.92
C HIS A 327 -13.50 -25.59 -14.68
N LEU A 328 -13.36 -24.80 -15.76
CA LEU A 328 -12.12 -24.76 -16.55
C LEU A 328 -11.15 -23.66 -16.10
N LEU A 329 -11.68 -22.52 -15.68
CA LEU A 329 -10.86 -21.34 -15.36
C LEU A 329 -10.87 -20.99 -13.87
N GLN A 330 -11.67 -21.71 -13.07
CA GLN A 330 -11.83 -21.44 -11.63
C GLN A 330 -12.20 -19.96 -11.36
N ILE A 331 -13.01 -19.37 -12.23
CA ILE A 331 -13.56 -18.03 -12.11
C ILE A 331 -14.96 -18.14 -11.49
N ALA A 332 -15.27 -17.28 -10.53
CA ALA A 332 -16.56 -17.27 -9.85
C ALA A 332 -17.72 -17.18 -10.86
N PRO A 333 -18.72 -18.07 -10.81
CA PRO A 333 -19.82 -18.09 -11.78
C PRO A 333 -20.73 -16.86 -11.69
N GLU A 334 -20.72 -16.16 -10.56
CA GLU A 334 -21.44 -14.91 -10.32
C GLU A 334 -20.82 -13.73 -11.07
N ARG A 335 -19.53 -13.81 -11.44
CA ARG A 335 -18.81 -12.75 -12.13
C ARG A 335 -19.09 -12.75 -13.62
N LYS A 336 -19.39 -11.56 -14.13
CA LYS A 336 -19.49 -11.33 -15.57
C LYS A 336 -18.15 -10.89 -16.10
N LEU A 337 -17.60 -11.64 -17.05
CA LEU A 337 -16.40 -11.20 -17.77
C LEU A 337 -16.72 -9.93 -18.59
N PRO A 338 -15.73 -9.01 -18.72
CA PRO A 338 -15.96 -7.77 -19.45
C PRO A 338 -16.27 -8.03 -20.93
N TYR A 339 -17.21 -7.27 -21.49
CA TYR A 339 -17.55 -7.32 -22.91
C TYR A 339 -16.58 -6.47 -23.71
N PHE A 340 -16.16 -7.01 -24.85
CA PHE A 340 -15.32 -6.26 -25.78
C PHE A 340 -16.14 -5.26 -26.59
N ALA A 341 -15.60 -4.05 -26.74
CA ALA A 341 -16.22 -3.04 -27.57
C ALA A 341 -16.18 -3.44 -29.06
N SER A 342 -17.19 -3.04 -29.82
CA SER A 342 -17.26 -3.29 -31.25
C SER A 342 -16.22 -2.52 -32.07
N GLN A 343 -15.73 -1.41 -31.54
CA GLN A 343 -14.67 -0.58 -32.12
C GLN A 343 -13.67 -0.20 -31.06
N SER A 344 -12.38 -0.47 -31.31
CA SER A 344 -11.30 -0.05 -30.41
C SER A 344 -11.07 1.46 -30.44
N LEU A 345 -10.47 2.01 -29.38
CA LEU A 345 -10.13 3.43 -29.30
C LEU A 345 -9.27 3.88 -30.49
N VAL A 346 -8.22 3.13 -30.83
CA VAL A 346 -7.34 3.46 -31.98
C VAL A 346 -8.11 3.40 -33.30
N SER A 347 -9.00 2.42 -33.49
CA SER A 347 -9.83 2.37 -34.71
C SER A 347 -10.74 3.59 -34.83
N TRP A 348 -11.33 4.04 -33.71
CA TRP A 348 -12.13 5.26 -33.68
C TRP A 348 -11.26 6.50 -33.95
N PHE A 349 -10.11 6.62 -33.30
CA PHE A 349 -9.19 7.74 -33.47
C PHE A 349 -8.71 7.90 -34.91
N ASN A 350 -8.30 6.80 -35.53
CA ASN A 350 -7.85 6.79 -36.93
C ASN A 350 -8.98 7.08 -37.91
N ALA A 351 -10.19 6.58 -37.65
CA ALA A 351 -11.35 6.80 -38.52
C ALA A 351 -11.78 8.28 -38.59
N ARG A 352 -11.50 9.06 -37.54
CA ARG A 352 -11.75 10.51 -37.52
C ARG A 352 -10.57 11.35 -38.04
N GLY A 353 -9.47 10.72 -38.46
CA GLY A 353 -8.26 11.40 -38.96
C GLY A 353 -7.26 11.83 -37.89
N GLY A 354 -7.34 11.26 -36.66
CA GLY A 354 -6.47 11.59 -35.54
C GLY A 354 -7.01 12.71 -34.65
N THR A 355 -6.11 13.45 -34.00
CA THR A 355 -6.46 14.64 -33.22
C THR A 355 -6.90 15.80 -34.11
N THR A 356 -7.77 16.67 -33.58
CA THR A 356 -8.24 17.88 -34.28
C THR A 356 -7.35 19.09 -34.06
N VAL A 357 -6.39 19.00 -33.16
CA VAL A 357 -5.48 20.11 -32.78
C VAL A 357 -4.21 20.05 -33.62
N ASP A 358 -3.86 21.16 -34.27
CA ASP A 358 -2.61 21.31 -35.02
C ASP A 358 -1.42 21.31 -34.04
N PRO A 359 -0.42 20.42 -34.19
CA PRO A 359 0.71 20.36 -33.29
C PRO A 359 1.52 21.66 -33.22
N ALA A 360 1.52 22.48 -34.30
CA ALA A 360 2.22 23.75 -34.33
C ALA A 360 1.50 24.88 -33.56
N ALA A 361 0.20 24.75 -33.36
CA ALA A 361 -0.64 25.71 -32.66
C ALA A 361 -1.14 25.21 -31.29
N ALA A 362 -0.76 24.01 -30.92
CA ALA A 362 -1.16 23.39 -29.67
C ALA A 362 -0.52 24.12 -28.46
N MET A 363 -1.26 24.18 -27.37
CA MET A 363 -0.77 24.66 -26.08
C MET A 363 0.24 23.65 -25.50
N ASP A 364 -0.03 22.35 -25.68
CA ASP A 364 0.83 21.25 -25.26
C ASP A 364 0.65 20.05 -26.18
N GLN A 365 1.58 19.09 -26.12
CA GLN A 365 1.54 17.85 -26.90
C GLN A 365 1.71 16.65 -25.96
N VAL A 366 0.79 15.69 -26.02
CA VAL A 366 0.81 14.51 -25.18
C VAL A 366 0.78 13.23 -25.99
N VAL A 367 1.35 12.17 -25.41
CA VAL A 367 1.17 10.81 -25.90
C VAL A 367 0.26 10.03 -24.96
N LEU A 368 -0.87 9.58 -25.48
CA LEU A 368 -1.82 8.74 -24.72
C LEU A 368 -1.29 7.31 -24.69
N PHE A 369 -1.09 6.77 -23.48
CA PHE A 369 -0.73 5.36 -23.30
C PHE A 369 -1.98 4.49 -23.53
N PRO A 370 -1.91 3.50 -24.42
CA PRO A 370 -3.07 2.67 -24.77
C PRO A 370 -3.21 1.50 -23.79
N ASP A 371 -3.76 1.73 -22.59
CA ASP A 371 -4.10 0.65 -21.69
C ASP A 371 -5.14 -0.32 -22.27
N THR A 372 -5.15 -1.56 -21.81
CA THR A 372 -5.96 -2.64 -22.39
C THR A 372 -7.46 -2.38 -22.26
N TYR A 373 -7.89 -1.82 -21.14
CA TYR A 373 -9.32 -1.58 -20.86
C TYR A 373 -9.87 -0.45 -21.71
N THR A 374 -9.18 0.69 -21.72
CA THR A 374 -9.54 1.84 -22.56
C THR A 374 -9.50 1.50 -24.06
N MET A 375 -8.56 0.63 -24.45
CA MET A 375 -8.44 0.23 -25.86
C MET A 375 -9.58 -0.64 -26.35
N PHE A 376 -10.01 -1.65 -25.57
CA PHE A 376 -10.82 -2.75 -26.09
C PHE A 376 -12.13 -2.99 -25.33
N ILE A 377 -12.32 -2.43 -24.15
CA ILE A 377 -13.46 -2.71 -23.26
C ILE A 377 -14.28 -1.44 -23.03
N GLU A 378 -13.64 -0.35 -22.64
CA GLU A 378 -14.28 0.94 -22.29
C GLU A 378 -13.69 2.10 -23.13
N PRO A 379 -13.74 2.05 -24.47
CA PRO A 379 -13.16 3.10 -25.32
C PRO A 379 -13.80 4.47 -25.13
N GLU A 380 -15.00 4.55 -24.53
CA GLU A 380 -15.69 5.81 -24.24
C GLU A 380 -14.89 6.68 -23.26
N ASN A 381 -14.16 6.08 -22.31
CA ASN A 381 -13.27 6.81 -21.42
C ASN A 381 -12.12 7.48 -22.21
N GLY A 382 -11.54 6.75 -23.16
CA GLY A 382 -10.49 7.28 -24.04
C GLY A 382 -11.00 8.37 -24.97
N LYS A 383 -12.20 8.19 -25.52
CA LYS A 383 -12.84 9.21 -26.38
C LYS A 383 -13.14 10.49 -25.58
N ALA A 384 -13.61 10.37 -24.33
CA ALA A 384 -13.85 11.50 -23.45
C ALA A 384 -12.53 12.22 -23.13
N ALA A 385 -11.46 11.49 -22.79
CA ALA A 385 -10.15 12.05 -22.52
C ALA A 385 -9.59 12.81 -23.71
N ILE A 386 -9.64 12.23 -24.92
CA ILE A 386 -9.14 12.88 -26.13
C ILE A 386 -9.94 14.15 -26.44
N ARG A 387 -11.28 14.12 -26.35
CA ARG A 387 -12.11 15.32 -26.55
C ARG A 387 -11.83 16.42 -25.54
N THR A 388 -11.62 16.05 -24.26
CA THR A 388 -11.27 17.00 -23.20
C THR A 388 -9.91 17.65 -23.46
N LEU A 389 -8.91 16.87 -23.82
CA LEU A 389 -7.57 17.38 -24.15
C LEU A 389 -7.60 18.28 -25.39
N GLU A 390 -8.34 17.90 -26.43
CA GLU A 390 -8.52 18.74 -27.64
C GLU A 390 -9.23 20.06 -27.34
N ALA A 391 -10.24 20.04 -26.44
CA ALA A 391 -10.92 21.26 -26.00
C ALA A 391 -9.99 22.22 -25.24
N ALA A 392 -8.97 21.68 -24.57
CA ALA A 392 -7.89 22.43 -23.96
C ALA A 392 -6.77 22.83 -24.93
N ASN A 393 -6.97 22.65 -26.23
CA ASN A 393 -5.96 22.88 -27.28
C ASN A 393 -4.66 22.06 -27.08
N VAL A 394 -4.79 20.83 -26.61
CA VAL A 394 -3.68 19.87 -26.46
C VAL A 394 -3.66 18.91 -27.65
N HIS A 395 -2.52 18.79 -28.30
CA HIS A 395 -2.34 17.80 -29.40
C HIS A 395 -2.13 16.41 -28.83
N VAL A 396 -2.96 15.45 -29.24
CA VAL A 396 -2.95 14.08 -28.73
C VAL A 396 -2.44 13.11 -29.80
N THR A 397 -1.44 12.32 -29.44
CA THR A 397 -1.05 11.11 -30.20
C THR A 397 -1.37 9.88 -29.35
N ILE A 398 -1.56 8.72 -29.98
CA ILE A 398 -1.72 7.44 -29.25
C ILE A 398 -0.50 6.59 -29.54
N ALA A 399 0.18 6.13 -28.48
CA ALA A 399 1.34 5.24 -28.62
C ALA A 399 0.93 3.87 -29.22
N PRO A 400 1.85 3.15 -29.88
CA PRO A 400 1.60 1.79 -30.32
C PRO A 400 1.22 0.86 -29.15
N TYR A 401 0.17 0.06 -29.32
CA TYR A 401 -0.25 -0.91 -28.30
C TYR A 401 0.71 -2.11 -28.24
N THR A 402 1.27 -2.36 -27.06
CA THR A 402 2.23 -3.45 -26.77
C THR A 402 1.68 -4.57 -25.91
N GLY A 403 0.43 -4.47 -25.50
CA GLY A 403 -0.23 -5.41 -24.57
C GLY A 403 -0.39 -4.87 -23.14
N GLY A 404 -0.48 -3.56 -22.99
CA GLY A 404 -0.65 -2.84 -21.72
C GLY A 404 0.68 -2.64 -20.97
N SER A 405 0.60 -2.08 -19.76
CA SER A 405 1.76 -1.67 -18.94
C SER A 405 2.57 -2.82 -18.33
N GLY A 406 2.05 -4.03 -18.26
CA GLY A 406 2.63 -5.12 -17.48
C GLY A 406 2.03 -5.24 -16.05
N ARG A 407 1.03 -4.47 -15.70
CA ARG A 407 0.33 -4.57 -14.40
C ARG A 407 -0.20 -5.98 -14.11
N PRO A 408 -0.93 -6.66 -15.02
CA PRO A 408 -1.42 -8.00 -14.75
C PRO A 408 -0.32 -9.04 -14.45
N PRO A 409 0.75 -9.20 -15.24
CA PRO A 409 1.82 -10.12 -14.90
C PRO A 409 2.58 -9.74 -13.62
N PHE A 410 2.78 -8.45 -13.33
CA PHE A 410 3.37 -7.99 -12.07
C PHE A 410 2.53 -8.44 -10.87
N SER A 411 1.24 -8.15 -10.88
CA SER A 411 0.32 -8.51 -9.78
C SER A 411 0.19 -10.02 -9.56
N LYS A 412 0.48 -10.82 -10.58
CA LYS A 412 0.48 -12.30 -10.52
C LYS A 412 1.88 -12.90 -10.27
N GLY A 413 2.88 -12.11 -9.89
CA GLY A 413 4.23 -12.60 -9.63
C GLY A 413 4.93 -13.20 -10.85
N MET A 414 4.57 -12.79 -12.07
CA MET A 414 5.25 -13.16 -13.30
C MET A 414 6.21 -12.05 -13.71
N LEU A 415 7.22 -11.77 -12.85
CA LEU A 415 8.06 -10.58 -12.96
C LEU A 415 8.90 -10.55 -14.24
N ASP A 416 9.37 -11.68 -14.74
CA ASP A 416 10.08 -11.73 -16.03
C ASP A 416 9.21 -11.20 -17.19
N VAL A 417 7.92 -11.57 -17.17
CA VAL A 417 6.96 -11.12 -18.18
C VAL A 417 6.64 -9.64 -18.00
N ALA A 418 6.55 -9.18 -16.75
CA ALA A 418 6.32 -7.78 -16.43
C ALA A 418 7.51 -6.91 -16.86
N ARG A 419 8.75 -7.34 -16.56
CA ARG A 419 9.99 -6.67 -16.95
C ARG A 419 10.10 -6.53 -18.48
N ALA A 420 9.93 -7.63 -19.20
CA ALA A 420 9.98 -7.61 -20.69
C ALA A 420 8.91 -6.67 -21.28
N ARG A 421 7.76 -6.53 -20.61
CA ARG A 421 6.72 -5.58 -21.01
C ARG A 421 7.10 -4.15 -20.69
N ALA A 422 7.69 -3.91 -19.53
CA ALA A 422 8.18 -2.59 -19.12
C ALA A 422 9.29 -2.09 -20.06
N GLU A 423 10.27 -2.93 -20.39
CA GLU A 423 11.34 -2.63 -21.36
C GLU A 423 10.78 -2.25 -22.74
N GLN A 424 9.79 -3.02 -23.22
CA GLN A 424 9.15 -2.75 -24.50
C GLN A 424 8.36 -1.43 -24.49
N THR A 425 7.69 -1.12 -23.40
CA THR A 425 6.93 0.12 -23.22
C THR A 425 7.89 1.31 -23.09
N LEU A 426 8.97 1.15 -22.33
CA LEU A 426 10.02 2.16 -22.19
C LEU A 426 10.61 2.53 -23.56
N ALA A 427 11.01 1.54 -24.35
CA ALA A 427 11.58 1.76 -25.68
C ALA A 427 10.65 2.54 -26.65
N ILE A 428 9.34 2.43 -26.47
CA ILE A 428 8.36 3.14 -27.30
C ILE A 428 8.10 4.56 -26.78
N LEU A 429 8.06 4.75 -25.47
CA LEU A 429 7.65 6.02 -24.86
C LEU A 429 8.84 6.98 -24.67
N MET A 430 10.06 6.49 -24.47
CA MET A 430 11.23 7.37 -24.23
C MET A 430 11.47 8.38 -25.34
N PRO A 431 11.37 8.04 -26.65
CA PRO A 431 11.49 9.05 -27.71
C PRO A 431 10.46 10.18 -27.62
N GLU A 432 9.28 9.90 -27.09
CA GLU A 432 8.23 10.90 -26.88
C GLU A 432 8.56 11.79 -25.67
N VAL A 433 9.07 11.18 -24.58
CA VAL A 433 9.52 11.89 -23.37
C VAL A 433 10.72 12.79 -23.68
N GLU A 434 11.71 12.27 -24.41
CA GLU A 434 12.88 13.04 -24.87
C GLU A 434 12.49 14.21 -25.79
N ALA A 435 11.36 14.09 -26.49
CA ALA A 435 10.77 15.19 -27.27
C ALA A 435 9.98 16.18 -26.41
N GLY A 436 9.96 16.03 -25.07
CA GLY A 436 9.29 16.90 -24.10
C GLY A 436 7.79 16.64 -23.97
N ARG A 437 7.27 15.49 -24.41
CA ARG A 437 5.85 15.16 -24.32
C ARG A 437 5.53 14.40 -23.04
N SER A 438 4.44 14.80 -22.39
CA SER A 438 3.90 14.06 -21.25
C SER A 438 3.18 12.78 -21.72
N VAL A 439 3.34 11.71 -20.95
CA VAL A 439 2.61 10.44 -21.14
C VAL A 439 1.34 10.47 -20.29
N VAL A 440 0.18 10.39 -20.93
CA VAL A 440 -1.12 10.42 -20.25
C VAL A 440 -1.74 9.04 -20.24
N VAL A 441 -2.16 8.56 -19.08
CA VAL A 441 -2.74 7.23 -18.86
C VAL A 441 -4.15 7.36 -18.28
N ILE A 442 -5.10 6.57 -18.76
CA ILE A 442 -6.49 6.66 -18.31
C ILE A 442 -6.77 5.69 -17.16
N GLU A 443 -6.34 4.42 -17.27
CA GLU A 443 -6.52 3.43 -16.20
C GLU A 443 -5.51 3.69 -15.07
N PRO A 444 -5.97 3.98 -13.83
CA PRO A 444 -5.07 4.35 -12.73
C PRO A 444 -4.04 3.29 -12.36
N SER A 445 -4.39 2.01 -12.49
CA SER A 445 -3.47 0.92 -12.18
C SER A 445 -2.30 0.85 -13.17
N ASP A 446 -2.53 1.18 -14.44
CA ASP A 446 -1.50 1.30 -15.45
C ASP A 446 -0.68 2.59 -15.28
N ALA A 447 -1.30 3.71 -14.89
CA ALA A 447 -0.58 4.94 -14.58
C ALA A 447 0.44 4.72 -13.45
N VAL A 448 0.01 4.14 -12.32
CA VAL A 448 0.90 3.84 -11.19
C VAL A 448 1.96 2.81 -11.54
N MET A 449 1.65 1.87 -12.46
CA MET A 449 2.66 0.93 -12.97
C MET A 449 3.83 1.66 -13.63
N LEU A 450 3.58 2.63 -14.51
CA LEU A 450 4.61 3.43 -15.17
C LEU A 450 5.31 4.39 -14.18
N GLN A 451 4.55 4.99 -13.26
CA GLN A 451 5.05 6.00 -12.32
C GLN A 451 5.88 5.42 -11.16
N SER A 452 5.69 4.15 -10.80
CA SER A 452 6.26 3.55 -9.59
C SER A 452 6.85 2.16 -9.84
N ASP A 453 6.05 1.19 -10.34
CA ASP A 453 6.52 -0.20 -10.41
C ASP A 453 7.59 -0.42 -11.51
N TYR A 454 7.69 0.47 -12.49
CA TYR A 454 8.79 0.43 -13.47
C TYR A 454 10.13 0.75 -12.83
N LEU A 455 10.16 1.61 -11.80
CA LEU A 455 11.37 1.84 -11.00
C LEU A 455 11.78 0.58 -10.24
N ASP A 456 10.80 -0.18 -9.74
CA ASP A 456 11.06 -1.47 -9.09
C ASP A 456 11.57 -2.54 -10.07
N LEU A 457 11.16 -2.48 -11.35
CA LEU A 457 11.54 -3.45 -12.39
C LEU A 457 12.84 -3.11 -13.11
N LEU A 458 13.07 -1.83 -13.41
CA LEU A 458 14.11 -1.35 -14.34
C LEU A 458 15.12 -0.39 -13.68
N GLY A 459 14.88 -0.01 -12.41
CA GLY A 459 15.73 0.96 -11.72
C GLY A 459 15.68 2.35 -12.37
N ASP A 460 16.81 3.04 -12.33
CA ASP A 460 16.94 4.43 -12.80
C ASP A 460 16.63 4.61 -14.31
N GLU A 461 16.68 3.55 -15.10
CA GLU A 461 16.33 3.62 -16.52
C GLU A 461 14.88 4.06 -16.78
N ALA A 462 13.99 3.83 -15.81
CA ALA A 462 12.60 4.23 -15.90
C ALA A 462 12.28 5.62 -15.30
N SER A 463 13.25 6.31 -14.72
CA SER A 463 13.01 7.53 -13.94
C SER A 463 12.39 8.66 -14.77
N GLU A 464 12.94 8.95 -15.94
CA GLU A 464 12.43 10.01 -16.82
C GLU A 464 11.00 9.71 -17.31
N LEU A 465 10.71 8.44 -17.66
CA LEU A 465 9.36 8.03 -18.03
C LEU A 465 8.40 8.15 -16.85
N ALA A 466 8.81 7.74 -15.64
CA ALA A 466 7.98 7.82 -14.46
C ALA A 466 7.59 9.27 -14.12
N GLU A 467 8.54 10.20 -14.23
CA GLU A 467 8.32 11.63 -14.00
C GLU A 467 7.44 12.28 -15.08
N ALA A 468 7.57 11.85 -16.33
CA ALA A 468 6.77 12.36 -17.45
C ALA A 468 5.37 11.73 -17.54
N THR A 469 5.05 10.75 -16.68
CA THR A 469 3.78 10.02 -16.72
C THR A 469 2.75 10.62 -15.76
N TYR A 470 1.55 10.83 -16.25
CA TYR A 470 0.40 11.36 -15.52
C TYR A 470 -0.84 10.48 -15.75
N GLY A 471 -1.65 10.27 -14.71
CA GLY A 471 -3.03 9.90 -14.92
C GLY A 471 -3.79 11.06 -15.58
N ILE A 472 -4.84 10.79 -16.36
CA ILE A 472 -5.58 11.86 -17.09
C ILE A 472 -6.04 12.99 -16.16
N MET A 473 -6.56 12.69 -14.97
CA MET A 473 -7.01 13.70 -14.01
C MET A 473 -5.81 14.43 -13.35
N GLU A 474 -4.69 13.75 -13.19
CA GLU A 474 -3.43 14.35 -12.70
C GLU A 474 -2.88 15.36 -13.71
N TYR A 475 -2.90 15.00 -15.00
CA TYR A 475 -2.47 15.89 -16.08
C TYR A 475 -3.34 17.16 -16.15
N LEU A 476 -4.67 16.99 -16.11
CA LEU A 476 -5.60 18.12 -16.13
C LEU A 476 -5.42 19.05 -14.91
N ARG A 477 -5.10 18.51 -13.75
CA ARG A 477 -4.81 19.32 -12.55
C ARG A 477 -3.46 20.05 -12.61
N ALA A 478 -2.44 19.37 -13.16
CA ALA A 478 -1.06 19.86 -13.15
C ALA A 478 -0.77 20.92 -14.22
N THR A 479 -1.67 21.07 -15.19
CA THR A 479 -1.52 21.96 -16.34
C THR A 479 -2.63 23.02 -16.40
N ASP A 480 -2.44 24.07 -17.21
CA ASP A 480 -3.45 25.10 -17.44
C ASP A 480 -4.62 24.61 -18.32
N ALA A 481 -4.70 23.31 -18.59
CA ALA A 481 -5.71 22.71 -19.46
C ALA A 481 -7.14 22.98 -18.99
N LEU A 482 -7.39 22.97 -17.67
CA LEU A 482 -8.72 23.26 -17.12
C LEU A 482 -9.13 24.73 -17.30
N GLU A 483 -8.18 25.65 -17.14
CA GLU A 483 -8.45 27.10 -17.27
C GLU A 483 -8.77 27.49 -18.72
N ALA A 484 -8.26 26.72 -19.68
CA ALA A 484 -8.48 26.94 -21.11
C ALA A 484 -9.86 26.48 -21.59
N MET A 485 -10.62 25.72 -20.76
CA MET A 485 -11.88 25.11 -21.17
C MET A 485 -13.09 25.86 -20.63
N PRO A 486 -14.14 26.10 -21.47
CA PRO A 486 -15.43 26.56 -20.97
C PRO A 486 -16.11 25.43 -20.20
N MET A 487 -16.39 25.63 -18.91
CA MET A 487 -17.12 24.68 -18.08
C MET A 487 -18.51 25.24 -17.76
N ALA A 488 -19.57 24.47 -18.01
CA ALA A 488 -20.88 24.79 -17.50
C ALA A 488 -20.91 24.33 -16.03
N GLY A 489 -21.06 25.25 -15.10
CA GLY A 489 -21.23 24.90 -13.70
C GLY A 489 -22.49 24.03 -13.53
N GLU A 490 -22.31 22.74 -13.33
CA GLU A 490 -23.37 21.83 -12.92
C GLU A 490 -23.39 21.73 -11.39
N THR A 491 -24.54 21.94 -10.77
CA THR A 491 -24.71 21.87 -9.30
C THR A 491 -25.03 20.45 -8.81
N ARG A 492 -24.69 19.41 -9.60
CA ARG A 492 -24.94 18.01 -9.19
C ARG A 492 -23.85 17.49 -8.26
N THR A 493 -24.26 16.78 -7.23
CA THR A 493 -23.34 16.12 -6.30
C THR A 493 -22.77 14.85 -6.93
N VAL A 494 -21.46 14.66 -6.78
CA VAL A 494 -20.72 13.47 -7.21
C VAL A 494 -20.09 12.81 -6.00
N GLN A 495 -20.44 11.56 -5.74
CA GLN A 495 -19.74 10.72 -4.77
C GLN A 495 -18.56 10.05 -5.46
N TYR A 496 -17.36 10.48 -5.10
CA TYR A 496 -16.14 10.03 -5.76
C TYR A 496 -15.39 8.97 -4.95
N HIS A 497 -15.21 7.79 -5.56
CA HIS A 497 -14.32 6.74 -5.05
C HIS A 497 -12.98 6.77 -5.78
N GLY A 498 -11.93 7.25 -5.09
CA GLY A 498 -10.56 7.23 -5.61
C GLY A 498 -9.98 5.80 -5.69
N HIS A 499 -9.22 5.51 -6.75
CA HIS A 499 -8.59 4.23 -6.95
C HIS A 499 -7.51 3.96 -5.89
N CYS A 500 -7.43 2.72 -5.36
CA CYS A 500 -6.51 2.37 -4.27
C CYS A 500 -5.04 2.66 -4.59
N HIS A 501 -4.58 2.41 -5.81
CA HIS A 501 -3.20 2.73 -6.23
C HIS A 501 -2.94 4.24 -6.26
N GLN A 502 -3.90 5.06 -6.71
CA GLN A 502 -3.78 6.52 -6.66
C GLN A 502 -3.74 7.04 -5.21
N LYS A 503 -4.59 6.47 -4.32
CA LYS A 503 -4.54 6.78 -2.89
C LYS A 503 -3.18 6.42 -2.29
N ALA A 504 -2.66 5.24 -2.63
CA ALA A 504 -1.36 4.75 -2.15
C ALA A 504 -0.16 5.57 -2.65
N THR A 505 -0.31 6.36 -3.70
CA THR A 505 0.73 7.25 -4.23
C THR A 505 0.43 8.74 -3.98
N GLY A 506 -0.60 9.07 -3.18
CA GLY A 506 -0.98 10.44 -2.86
C GLY A 506 -1.56 11.23 -4.04
N ARG A 507 -2.12 10.55 -5.05
CA ARG A 507 -2.59 11.15 -6.31
C ARG A 507 -4.10 11.13 -6.49
N ALA A 508 -4.85 10.59 -5.53
CA ALA A 508 -6.29 10.40 -5.66
C ALA A 508 -7.08 11.72 -5.68
N ASP A 509 -6.58 12.77 -5.05
CA ASP A 509 -7.27 14.05 -4.90
C ASP A 509 -7.42 14.80 -6.24
N ALA A 510 -6.54 14.51 -7.22
CA ALA A 510 -6.58 15.14 -8.52
C ALA A 510 -7.95 15.05 -9.20
N ALA A 511 -8.61 13.90 -9.12
CA ALA A 511 -9.92 13.74 -9.74
C ALA A 511 -11.01 14.56 -9.03
N ALA A 512 -10.98 14.64 -7.70
CA ALA A 512 -11.94 15.45 -6.94
C ALA A 512 -11.76 16.95 -7.25
N GLU A 513 -10.51 17.43 -7.29
CA GLU A 513 -10.20 18.83 -7.62
C GLU A 513 -10.64 19.20 -9.05
N VAL A 514 -10.36 18.32 -10.04
CA VAL A 514 -10.76 18.52 -11.43
C VAL A 514 -12.28 18.51 -11.59
N LEU A 515 -12.99 17.59 -10.93
CA LEU A 515 -14.45 17.56 -10.95
C LEU A 515 -15.05 18.81 -10.29
N SER A 516 -14.48 19.28 -9.19
CA SER A 516 -14.90 20.53 -8.55
C SER A 516 -14.68 21.73 -9.46
N ALA A 517 -13.54 21.80 -10.17
CA ALA A 517 -13.28 22.83 -11.16
C ALA A 517 -14.22 22.75 -12.37
N ALA A 518 -14.70 21.55 -12.72
CA ALA A 518 -15.73 21.35 -13.74
C ALA A 518 -17.16 21.71 -13.27
N GLY A 519 -17.31 22.15 -12.00
CA GLY A 519 -18.56 22.66 -11.45
C GLY A 519 -19.39 21.65 -10.66
N TYR A 520 -18.88 20.46 -10.39
CA TYR A 520 -19.55 19.46 -9.55
C TYR A 520 -19.31 19.72 -8.07
N ASP A 521 -20.30 19.40 -7.24
CA ASP A 521 -20.15 19.30 -5.79
C ASP A 521 -19.65 17.89 -5.44
N VAL A 522 -18.38 17.78 -5.03
CA VAL A 522 -17.70 16.48 -4.90
C VAL A 522 -17.61 16.05 -3.44
N ASP A 523 -18.25 14.92 -3.15
CA ASP A 523 -18.10 14.20 -1.90
C ASP A 523 -17.14 13.01 -2.09
N THR A 524 -15.97 13.07 -1.45
CA THR A 524 -14.95 12.03 -1.56
C THR A 524 -15.18 10.94 -0.52
N ILE A 525 -15.43 9.71 -0.99
CA ILE A 525 -15.68 8.56 -0.14
C ILE A 525 -14.37 8.07 0.49
N ASP A 526 -14.31 8.06 1.81
CA ASP A 526 -13.18 7.54 2.57
C ASP A 526 -13.26 6.00 2.69
N SER A 527 -13.20 5.29 1.57
CA SER A 527 -13.15 3.84 1.52
C SER A 527 -11.74 3.34 1.19
N THR A 528 -11.46 2.07 1.50
CA THR A 528 -10.16 1.45 1.20
C THR A 528 -10.03 1.08 -0.27
N CYS A 529 -10.53 -0.08 -0.63
CA CYS A 529 -10.51 -0.68 -1.95
C CYS A 529 -11.92 -1.15 -2.32
N CYS A 530 -12.20 -1.26 -3.60
CA CYS A 530 -13.47 -1.82 -4.07
C CYS A 530 -13.58 -3.36 -3.92
N GLY A 531 -12.47 -4.05 -3.62
CA GLY A 531 -12.42 -5.50 -3.48
C GLY A 531 -12.22 -6.28 -4.78
N MET A 532 -12.38 -5.69 -5.96
CA MET A 532 -12.16 -6.39 -7.24
C MET A 532 -10.69 -6.67 -7.53
N ALA A 533 -9.82 -5.66 -7.37
CA ALA A 533 -8.37 -5.75 -7.50
C ALA A 533 -7.90 -6.58 -8.73
N GLY A 534 -8.31 -6.16 -9.91
CA GLY A 534 -7.99 -6.84 -11.18
C GLY A 534 -8.61 -8.24 -11.24
N SER A 535 -7.78 -9.29 -11.33
CA SER A 535 -8.26 -10.67 -11.40
C SER A 535 -8.70 -11.26 -10.06
N PHE A 536 -8.28 -10.69 -8.92
CA PHE A 536 -8.54 -11.23 -7.58
C PHE A 536 -10.03 -11.50 -7.35
N GLY A 537 -10.89 -10.51 -7.60
CA GLY A 537 -12.32 -10.66 -7.39
C GLY A 537 -13.02 -11.56 -8.41
N TYR A 538 -12.35 -11.97 -9.48
CA TYR A 538 -12.86 -12.96 -10.43
C TYR A 538 -12.57 -14.39 -10.00
N GLU A 539 -11.54 -14.62 -9.18
CA GLU A 539 -11.12 -15.94 -8.75
C GLU A 539 -12.12 -16.52 -7.74
N ARG A 540 -12.55 -17.75 -7.96
CA ARG A 540 -13.65 -18.38 -7.20
C ARG A 540 -13.39 -18.38 -5.70
N GLU A 541 -12.17 -18.71 -5.29
CA GLU A 541 -11.74 -18.77 -3.89
C GLU A 541 -11.71 -17.40 -3.21
N HIS A 542 -11.63 -16.31 -3.98
CA HIS A 542 -11.56 -14.94 -3.46
C HIS A 542 -12.89 -14.19 -3.54
N TYR A 543 -13.92 -14.79 -4.16
CA TYR A 543 -15.17 -14.09 -4.46
C TYR A 543 -15.83 -13.51 -3.21
N ASP A 544 -16.01 -14.32 -2.16
CA ASP A 544 -16.66 -13.88 -0.93
C ASP A 544 -15.88 -12.75 -0.24
N LEU A 545 -14.54 -12.88 -0.17
CA LEU A 545 -13.69 -11.83 0.38
C LEU A 545 -13.74 -10.54 -0.45
N SER A 546 -13.75 -10.68 -1.78
CA SER A 546 -13.93 -9.54 -2.70
C SER A 546 -15.27 -8.84 -2.47
N GLN A 547 -16.34 -9.61 -2.21
CA GLN A 547 -17.66 -9.04 -1.89
C GLN A 547 -17.62 -8.33 -0.54
N ALA A 548 -17.08 -8.95 0.51
CA ALA A 548 -16.99 -8.36 1.84
C ALA A 548 -16.20 -7.03 1.85
N ILE A 549 -15.11 -6.94 1.09
CA ILE A 549 -14.38 -5.68 0.92
C ILE A 549 -15.23 -4.66 0.16
N GLY A 550 -15.95 -5.10 -0.88
CA GLY A 550 -16.83 -4.23 -1.66
C GLY A 550 -18.00 -3.67 -0.86
N ASP A 551 -18.51 -4.43 0.12
CA ASP A 551 -19.59 -3.97 1.01
C ASP A 551 -19.13 -2.79 1.87
N ILE A 552 -17.88 -2.77 2.33
CA ILE A 552 -17.30 -1.61 3.06
C ILE A 552 -17.35 -0.32 2.21
N LEU A 553 -17.18 -0.42 0.90
CA LEU A 553 -17.33 0.72 0.00
C LEU A 553 -18.80 1.10 -0.18
N VAL A 554 -19.67 0.11 -0.42
CA VAL A 554 -21.09 0.35 -0.72
C VAL A 554 -21.83 0.94 0.47
N ASP A 555 -21.50 0.52 1.69
CA ASP A 555 -22.08 1.03 2.94
C ASP A 555 -21.81 2.53 3.17
N GLN A 556 -20.84 3.10 2.47
CA GLN A 556 -20.49 4.52 2.54
C GLN A 556 -21.17 5.35 1.44
N LEU A 557 -21.84 4.70 0.47
CA LEU A 557 -22.56 5.40 -0.59
C LEU A 557 -23.94 5.84 -0.10
N GLU A 558 -24.26 7.10 -0.31
CA GLU A 558 -25.61 7.60 -0.07
C GLU A 558 -26.57 7.13 -1.20
N PRO A 559 -27.70 6.52 -0.84
CA PRO A 559 -28.62 6.02 -1.85
C PRO A 559 -29.37 7.15 -2.57
N ASN A 560 -29.43 7.07 -3.91
CA ASN A 560 -30.42 7.70 -4.81
C ASN A 560 -30.35 9.20 -5.12
N SER A 561 -29.33 9.97 -4.74
CA SER A 561 -29.34 11.43 -5.00
C SER A 561 -28.13 11.98 -5.76
N SER A 562 -27.08 11.20 -5.96
CA SER A 562 -25.82 11.68 -6.53
C SER A 562 -25.27 10.74 -7.62
N ILE A 563 -24.43 11.31 -8.48
CA ILE A 563 -23.65 10.53 -9.43
C ILE A 563 -22.55 9.82 -8.65
N VAL A 564 -22.35 8.53 -8.93
CA VAL A 564 -21.17 7.81 -8.41
C VAL A 564 -20.08 7.85 -9.46
N ALA A 565 -18.89 8.31 -9.07
CA ALA A 565 -17.71 8.34 -9.92
C ALA A 565 -16.59 7.44 -9.36
N ALA A 566 -15.96 6.67 -10.24
CA ALA A 566 -14.82 5.82 -9.88
C ALA A 566 -13.81 5.74 -11.03
N SER A 567 -12.53 6.04 -10.74
CA SER A 567 -11.48 6.12 -11.77
C SER A 567 -11.12 4.76 -12.37
N GLY A 568 -11.05 3.68 -11.55
CA GLY A 568 -10.59 2.37 -12.00
C GLY A 568 -11.69 1.52 -12.62
N THR A 569 -11.40 0.79 -13.68
CA THR A 569 -12.29 -0.21 -14.29
C THR A 569 -12.72 -1.27 -13.29
N SER A 570 -11.81 -1.76 -12.46
CA SER A 570 -12.11 -2.71 -11.38
C SER A 570 -13.16 -2.16 -10.41
N CYS A 571 -13.08 -0.88 -10.05
CA CYS A 571 -14.04 -0.24 -9.15
C CYS A 571 -15.44 -0.14 -9.78
N ARG A 572 -15.51 0.29 -11.03
CA ARG A 572 -16.79 0.37 -11.77
C ARG A 572 -17.42 -1.01 -11.97
N THR A 573 -16.61 -2.02 -12.27
CA THR A 573 -17.11 -3.41 -12.38
C THR A 573 -17.69 -3.90 -11.06
N GLN A 574 -16.99 -3.69 -9.93
CA GLN A 574 -17.45 -4.11 -8.60
C GLN A 574 -18.77 -3.43 -8.19
N LEU A 575 -18.91 -2.13 -8.46
CA LEU A 575 -20.13 -1.37 -8.23
C LEU A 575 -21.25 -1.83 -9.17
N GLY A 576 -20.92 -2.07 -10.44
CA GLY A 576 -21.89 -2.57 -11.45
C GLY A 576 -22.47 -3.94 -11.12
N ASP A 577 -21.69 -4.84 -10.50
CA ASP A 577 -22.18 -6.15 -10.01
C ASP A 577 -23.22 -5.99 -8.87
N ARG A 578 -23.23 -4.84 -8.20
CA ARG A 578 -24.22 -4.43 -7.19
C ARG A 578 -25.32 -3.52 -7.72
N ALA A 579 -25.46 -3.44 -9.04
CA ALA A 579 -26.41 -2.56 -9.74
C ALA A 579 -26.23 -1.06 -9.44
N ILE A 580 -25.01 -0.64 -9.04
CA ILE A 580 -24.65 0.77 -8.87
C ILE A 580 -23.90 1.22 -10.14
N ALA A 581 -24.51 2.12 -10.89
CA ALA A 581 -23.88 2.72 -12.07
C ALA A 581 -22.79 3.72 -11.59
N ALA A 582 -21.56 3.51 -12.03
CA ALA A 582 -20.46 4.41 -11.73
C ALA A 582 -19.77 4.86 -13.02
N GLU A 583 -19.53 6.16 -13.12
CA GLU A 583 -18.91 6.79 -14.29
C GLU A 583 -17.41 7.03 -14.06
N HIS A 584 -16.62 7.05 -15.11
CA HIS A 584 -15.24 7.50 -15.02
C HIS A 584 -15.22 9.04 -14.89
N PRO A 585 -14.42 9.64 -13.97
CA PRO A 585 -14.37 11.09 -13.78
C PRO A 585 -14.20 11.89 -15.09
N ILE A 586 -13.41 11.38 -16.05
CA ILE A 586 -13.20 12.05 -17.34
C ILE A 586 -14.46 12.13 -18.20
N GLN A 587 -15.41 11.20 -18.05
CA GLN A 587 -16.69 11.29 -18.75
C GLN A 587 -17.53 12.44 -18.20
N LEU A 588 -17.49 12.68 -16.89
CA LEU A 588 -18.18 13.80 -16.25
C LEU A 588 -17.57 15.15 -16.69
N VAL A 589 -16.24 15.24 -16.77
CA VAL A 589 -15.57 16.44 -17.32
C VAL A 589 -16.01 16.69 -18.77
N ALA A 590 -16.01 15.65 -19.61
CA ALA A 590 -16.46 15.78 -21.00
C ALA A 590 -17.94 16.18 -21.10
N ALA A 591 -18.81 15.68 -20.22
CA ALA A 591 -20.22 16.06 -20.16
C ALA A 591 -20.41 17.54 -19.75
N ALA A 592 -19.61 18.04 -18.81
CA ALA A 592 -19.62 19.46 -18.44
C ALA A 592 -19.18 20.38 -19.59
N LEU A 593 -18.21 19.94 -20.39
CA LEU A 593 -17.79 20.63 -21.62
C LEU A 593 -18.89 20.66 -22.67
N ASP A 594 -19.52 19.52 -22.95
CA ASP A 594 -20.62 19.42 -23.94
C ASP A 594 -21.78 20.33 -23.52
N ALA A 595 -22.11 20.42 -22.25
CA ALA A 595 -23.14 21.29 -21.70
C ALA A 595 -22.81 22.80 -21.84
N ALA A 596 -21.53 23.18 -21.73
CA ALA A 596 -21.09 24.57 -21.89
C ALA A 596 -21.08 25.05 -23.33
N THR A 597 -21.04 24.12 -24.30
CA THR A 597 -20.95 24.42 -25.74
C THR A 597 -22.29 24.28 -26.44
N SER A 598 -23.34 23.76 -25.78
CA SER A 598 -24.74 23.59 -26.26
C SER A 598 -25.56 24.82 -25.95
#